data_558142fbb7629f80a6d7f167042e8249
#
_entry.id   558142fbb7629f80a6d7f167042e8249
#
_cell.length_a   1.000
_cell.length_b   1.000
_cell.length_c   1.000
_cell.angle_alpha   90.00
_cell.angle_beta   90.00
_cell.angle_gamma   90.00
#
_symmetry.space_group_name_H-M   'P 1'
#
loop_
_entity.id
_entity.type
_entity.pdbx_description
1 polymer ?
#
loop_
_entity_poly.entity_id
_entity_poly.type
_entity_poly.pdbx_seq_one_letter_code
_entity_poly.pdbx_strand_id
1 'polypeptide(L)'
;DNDENIGLGSLAVQHKFNDKGHELSGSAYYKYGGHALEYFFNDLMSLEGQRQQGHRAYEAEHRETMRINLDYALPFGKGGKLEAGYQYYSYLEDGDYNMEWWDPKGQTFFWRDDIYNTFYFQEGVNSIYTILSHTWKNLEAQAGVRGEHTHTVLRSSVEGADRTKNRFEFFPSVHLGYTFPNEHRLLASYSRRTTRPQLFYMEPYITYRDFYTAEIGNPDIRPEYINSFELNYRKSFGENTVSATAFHRYRKDKIERLRVPYSAGVTLDSMANVGHDYSTGIELSVSLHPVRWWNTTVNGNVYHYKVKNEQAAGGNTTSSTNYDILWNNLFNLGKYTRIQLDGSFVGPSVTTQGRTDAYWYANVAVRQQLCNRKLTATLAFRDI
;
A
#
# COMPACT_ATOMS: atom_id res chain seq x y z
N ASP A 1 -2.05 27.37 -5.48
CA ASP A 1 -1.67 26.95 -6.84
C ASP A 1 -0.72 25.77 -6.72
N ASN A 2 -1.07 24.64 -7.35
CA ASN A 2 -0.21 23.47 -7.46
C ASN A 2 0.55 23.57 -8.79
N ASP A 3 1.78 24.05 -8.74
CA ASP A 3 2.68 23.94 -9.90
C ASP A 3 3.45 22.62 -9.79
N GLU A 4 2.98 21.58 -10.48
CA GLU A 4 3.65 20.30 -10.56
C GLU A 4 4.36 20.17 -11.93
N ASN A 5 5.68 20.05 -11.91
CA ASN A 5 6.49 19.76 -13.09
C ASN A 5 6.97 18.32 -13.06
N ILE A 6 6.52 17.49 -13.98
CA ILE A 6 6.89 16.06 -14.05
C ILE A 6 7.59 15.76 -15.36
N GLY A 7 8.78 15.17 -15.27
CA GLY A 7 9.48 14.55 -16.38
C GLY A 7 9.54 13.01 -16.17
N LEU A 8 9.24 12.24 -17.21
CA LEU A 8 9.25 10.79 -17.16
C LEU A 8 9.90 10.21 -18.42
N GLY A 9 10.82 9.27 -18.25
CA GLY A 9 11.45 8.52 -19.34
C GLY A 9 11.49 7.02 -19.00
N SER A 10 11.24 6.18 -20.00
CA SER A 10 11.41 4.73 -19.86
C SER A 10 11.97 4.12 -21.13
N LEU A 11 12.81 3.09 -20.95
CA LEU A 11 13.37 2.28 -22.03
C LEU A 11 13.23 0.81 -21.61
N ALA A 12 12.81 -0.05 -22.53
CA ALA A 12 12.79 -1.49 -22.34
C ALA A 12 13.34 -2.19 -23.57
N VAL A 13 14.16 -3.22 -23.34
CA VAL A 13 14.77 -4.06 -24.38
C VAL A 13 14.57 -5.51 -23.99
N GLN A 14 14.17 -6.35 -24.94
CA GLN A 14 14.05 -7.79 -24.78
C GLN A 14 14.78 -8.49 -25.91
N HIS A 15 15.59 -9.48 -25.55
CA HIS A 15 16.23 -10.39 -26.49
C HIS A 15 15.77 -11.81 -26.23
N LYS A 16 15.17 -12.45 -27.22
CA LYS A 16 14.76 -13.85 -27.19
C LYS A 16 15.79 -14.70 -27.87
N PHE A 17 16.44 -15.60 -27.14
CA PHE A 17 17.43 -16.53 -27.68
C PHE A 17 16.76 -17.67 -28.46
N ASN A 18 15.52 -17.99 -28.13
CA ASN A 18 14.69 -18.97 -28.85
C ASN A 18 13.18 -18.77 -28.50
N ASP A 19 12.31 -19.53 -29.18
CA ASP A 19 10.85 -19.50 -28.98
C ASP A 19 10.37 -20.28 -27.74
N LYS A 20 11.28 -20.87 -26.97
CA LYS A 20 10.96 -21.67 -25.77
C LYS A 20 11.00 -20.88 -24.46
N GLY A 21 11.12 -19.55 -24.55
CA GLY A 21 11.17 -18.67 -23.37
C GLY A 21 12.55 -18.47 -22.76
N HIS A 22 13.65 -18.79 -23.52
CA HIS A 22 15.00 -18.40 -23.17
C HIS A 22 15.19 -16.95 -23.59
N GLU A 23 15.25 -16.05 -22.61
CA GLU A 23 15.24 -14.62 -22.88
C GLU A 23 16.01 -13.82 -21.84
N LEU A 24 16.47 -12.64 -22.27
CA LEU A 24 17.05 -11.60 -21.45
C LEU A 24 16.24 -10.32 -21.69
N SER A 25 15.80 -9.69 -20.62
CA SER A 25 15.14 -8.40 -20.69
C SER A 25 15.81 -7.38 -19.77
N GLY A 26 15.84 -6.14 -20.22
CA GLY A 26 16.35 -5.01 -19.48
C GLY A 26 15.37 -3.85 -19.56
N SER A 27 15.20 -3.13 -18.47
CA SER A 27 14.42 -1.90 -18.46
C SER A 27 15.07 -0.83 -17.56
N ALA A 28 14.93 0.41 -17.97
CA ALA A 28 15.30 1.57 -17.21
C ALA A 28 14.11 2.53 -17.15
N TYR A 29 13.85 3.07 -15.98
CA TYR A 29 12.81 4.04 -15.70
C TYR A 29 13.40 5.18 -14.88
N TYR A 30 13.10 6.40 -15.25
CA TYR A 30 13.44 7.59 -14.49
C TYR A 30 12.24 8.52 -14.45
N LYS A 31 11.92 9.00 -13.26
CA LYS A 31 10.91 10.04 -13.01
C LYS A 31 11.55 11.14 -12.17
N TYR A 32 11.33 12.35 -12.60
CA TYR A 32 11.67 13.57 -11.92
C TYR A 32 10.40 14.39 -11.75
N GLY A 33 10.22 14.99 -10.60
CA GLY A 33 9.08 15.87 -10.36
C GLY A 33 9.36 16.79 -9.18
N GLY A 34 8.76 17.95 -9.19
CA GLY A 34 8.78 18.88 -8.08
C GLY A 34 7.45 19.58 -7.99
N HIS A 35 7.03 19.90 -6.78
CA HIS A 35 5.86 20.71 -6.55
C HIS A 35 6.08 21.63 -5.35
N ALA A 36 5.42 22.76 -5.41
CA ALA A 36 5.27 23.66 -4.27
C ALA A 36 3.79 23.67 -3.89
N LEU A 37 3.50 23.31 -2.65
CA LEU A 37 2.15 23.23 -2.12
C LEU A 37 1.96 24.23 -0.99
N GLU A 38 0.88 25.00 -1.07
CA GLU A 38 0.24 25.55 0.13
C GLU A 38 -0.57 24.39 0.74
N TYR A 39 -0.01 23.74 1.75
CA TYR A 39 -0.43 22.41 2.18
C TYR A 39 -1.67 22.43 3.06
N PHE A 40 -1.76 23.39 4.00
CA PHE A 40 -2.90 23.53 4.90
C PHE A 40 -3.30 24.98 5.09
N PHE A 41 -4.58 25.20 4.95
CA PHE A 41 -5.19 26.47 5.24
C PHE A 41 -6.29 26.25 6.29
N ASN A 42 -6.01 26.64 7.53
CA ASN A 42 -6.98 26.54 8.62
C ASN A 42 -7.28 27.92 9.16
N ASP A 43 -8.57 28.28 9.21
CA ASP A 43 -9.08 29.50 9.79
C ASP A 43 -10.14 29.22 10.82
N LEU A 44 -10.02 29.77 12.01
CA LEU A 44 -11.08 29.85 13.01
C LEU A 44 -11.71 31.23 12.95
N MET A 45 -12.95 31.31 12.52
CA MET A 45 -13.70 32.55 12.37
C MET A 45 -14.65 32.77 13.55
N SER A 46 -14.84 34.02 13.99
CA SER A 46 -15.93 34.39 14.91
C SER A 46 -17.27 34.32 14.19
N LEU A 47 -18.37 34.34 14.97
CA LEU A 47 -19.73 34.47 14.42
C LEU A 47 -19.95 35.77 13.62
N GLU A 48 -19.12 36.78 13.86
CA GLU A 48 -19.16 38.07 13.15
C GLU A 48 -18.25 38.09 11.90
N GLY A 49 -17.65 36.93 11.54
CA GLY A 49 -16.79 36.78 10.37
C GLY A 49 -15.36 37.32 10.55
N GLN A 50 -14.93 37.58 11.79
CA GLN A 50 -13.54 37.98 12.06
C GLN A 50 -12.68 36.73 12.30
N ARG A 51 -11.48 36.70 11.68
CA ARG A 51 -10.52 35.62 11.91
C ARG A 51 -9.93 35.71 13.31
N GLN A 52 -10.14 34.67 14.11
CA GLN A 52 -9.62 34.56 15.47
C GLN A 52 -8.26 33.88 15.50
N GLN A 53 -8.11 32.83 14.66
CA GLN A 53 -6.87 32.09 14.49
C GLN A 53 -6.74 31.71 13.02
N GLY A 54 -5.52 31.50 12.55
CA GLY A 54 -5.23 31.05 11.20
C GLY A 54 -3.82 30.49 11.12
N HIS A 55 -3.61 29.47 10.34
CA HIS A 55 -2.28 29.04 9.93
C HIS A 55 -2.28 28.53 8.50
N ARG A 56 -1.14 28.71 7.82
CA ARG A 56 -0.87 28.25 6.46
C ARG A 56 0.45 27.54 6.46
N ALA A 57 0.46 26.30 6.00
CA ALA A 57 1.69 25.54 5.83
C ALA A 57 2.07 25.50 4.37
N TYR A 58 3.36 25.61 4.10
CA TYR A 58 3.96 25.56 2.76
C TYR A 58 5.00 24.47 2.74
N GLU A 59 4.96 23.69 1.69
CA GLU A 59 5.90 22.62 1.44
C GLU A 59 6.36 22.71 -0.01
N ALA A 60 7.66 22.78 -0.23
CA ALA A 60 8.26 22.66 -1.54
C ALA A 60 9.09 21.39 -1.58
N GLU A 61 8.79 20.51 -2.54
CA GLU A 61 9.43 19.21 -2.65
C GLU A 61 9.94 18.98 -4.05
N HIS A 62 11.09 18.31 -4.10
CA HIS A 62 11.67 17.76 -5.30
C HIS A 62 11.84 16.25 -5.13
N ARG A 63 11.39 15.48 -6.13
CA ARG A 63 11.39 14.01 -6.08
C ARG A 63 12.03 13.42 -7.32
N GLU A 64 12.92 12.45 -7.10
CA GLU A 64 13.48 11.62 -8.16
C GLU A 64 13.26 10.14 -7.89
N THR A 65 12.88 9.41 -8.92
CA THR A 65 12.78 7.96 -8.84
C THR A 65 13.51 7.35 -10.02
N MET A 66 14.41 6.42 -9.75
CA MET A 66 15.11 5.63 -10.76
C MET A 66 14.89 4.15 -10.51
N ARG A 67 14.65 3.39 -11.58
CA ARG A 67 14.60 1.94 -11.52
C ARG A 67 15.30 1.33 -12.73
N ILE A 68 16.18 0.38 -12.47
CA ILE A 68 16.86 -0.43 -13.50
C ILE A 68 16.57 -1.88 -13.17
N ASN A 69 16.11 -2.65 -14.15
CA ASN A 69 15.89 -4.08 -14.02
C ASN A 69 16.66 -4.81 -15.12
N LEU A 70 17.21 -5.98 -14.79
CA LEU A 70 17.80 -6.93 -15.70
C LEU A 70 17.31 -8.32 -15.31
N ASP A 71 16.56 -8.97 -16.19
CA ASP A 71 15.90 -10.24 -15.91
C ASP A 71 16.31 -11.28 -16.96
N TYR A 72 16.73 -12.45 -16.51
CA TYR A 72 17.11 -13.58 -17.33
C TYR A 72 16.24 -14.78 -17.05
N ALA A 73 15.72 -15.42 -18.08
CA ALA A 73 14.88 -16.60 -17.98
C ALA A 73 15.46 -17.72 -18.84
N LEU A 74 15.73 -18.87 -18.23
CA LEU A 74 16.27 -20.07 -18.86
C LEU A 74 15.35 -21.27 -18.62
N PRO A 75 14.52 -21.66 -19.59
CA PRO A 75 13.84 -22.96 -19.56
C PRO A 75 14.86 -24.11 -19.71
N PHE A 76 14.68 -25.18 -18.98
CA PHE A 76 15.52 -26.37 -19.08
C PHE A 76 14.69 -27.65 -18.93
N GLY A 77 15.13 -28.71 -19.58
CA GLY A 77 14.45 -30.00 -19.55
C GLY A 77 12.97 -29.92 -20.02
N LYS A 78 12.13 -30.78 -19.46
CA LYS A 78 10.67 -30.77 -19.68
C LYS A 78 9.95 -30.19 -18.47
N GLY A 79 9.72 -28.87 -18.47
CA GLY A 79 8.94 -28.19 -17.43
C GLY A 79 9.78 -27.49 -16.35
N GLY A 80 11.11 -27.43 -16.49
CA GLY A 80 12.01 -26.65 -15.62
C GLY A 80 12.22 -25.24 -16.14
N LYS A 81 12.35 -24.25 -15.25
CA LYS A 81 12.69 -22.86 -15.54
C LYS A 81 13.57 -22.29 -14.43
N LEU A 82 14.67 -21.67 -14.79
CA LEU A 82 15.47 -20.83 -13.93
C LEU A 82 15.24 -19.38 -14.31
N GLU A 83 14.95 -18.55 -13.34
CA GLU A 83 14.87 -17.10 -13.48
C GLU A 83 15.86 -16.46 -12.51
N ALA A 84 16.59 -15.47 -12.99
CA ALA A 84 17.52 -14.70 -12.18
C ALA A 84 17.50 -13.25 -12.63
N GLY A 85 17.70 -12.32 -11.72
CA GLY A 85 17.72 -10.93 -12.11
C GLY A 85 18.39 -10.02 -11.08
N TYR A 86 18.60 -8.81 -11.54
CA TYR A 86 19.11 -7.70 -10.76
C TYR A 86 18.15 -6.52 -10.88
N GLN A 87 17.91 -5.83 -9.76
CA GLN A 87 17.15 -4.59 -9.72
C GLN A 87 17.90 -3.56 -8.91
N TYR A 88 18.05 -2.37 -9.46
CA TYR A 88 18.39 -1.16 -8.72
C TYR A 88 17.17 -0.26 -8.66
N TYR A 89 16.85 0.19 -7.45
CA TYR A 89 15.82 1.21 -7.18
C TYR A 89 16.46 2.35 -6.39
N SER A 90 16.21 3.56 -6.81
CA SER A 90 16.59 4.76 -6.05
C SER A 90 15.40 5.70 -5.96
N TYR A 91 15.18 6.20 -4.77
CA TYR A 91 14.24 7.26 -4.47
C TYR A 91 14.99 8.37 -3.75
N LEU A 92 14.84 9.59 -4.23
CA LEU A 92 15.36 10.80 -3.62
C LEU A 92 14.21 11.79 -3.46
N GLU A 93 14.16 12.42 -2.31
CA GLU A 93 13.23 13.50 -2.01
C GLU A 93 13.93 14.52 -1.13
N ASP A 94 13.88 15.78 -1.53
CA ASP A 94 14.38 16.89 -0.75
C ASP A 94 13.39 18.05 -0.81
N GLY A 95 13.37 18.83 0.24
CA GLY A 95 12.43 19.93 0.33
C GLY A 95 12.55 20.75 1.59
N ASP A 96 11.62 21.67 1.72
CA ASP A 96 11.48 22.50 2.89
C ASP A 96 10.01 22.62 3.33
N TYR A 97 9.83 22.78 4.62
CA TYR A 97 8.55 23.02 5.27
C TYR A 97 8.60 24.34 6.01
N ASN A 98 7.59 25.18 5.84
CA ASN A 98 7.44 26.45 6.53
C ASN A 98 5.97 26.73 6.89
N MET A 99 5.74 27.67 7.82
CA MET A 99 4.40 27.98 8.29
C MET A 99 4.23 29.46 8.60
N GLU A 100 3.06 30.01 8.25
CA GLU A 100 2.59 31.30 8.71
C GLU A 100 1.48 31.15 9.74
N TRP A 101 1.51 31.97 10.79
CA TRP A 101 0.43 32.06 11.76
C TRP A 101 -0.24 33.42 11.73
N TRP A 102 -1.53 33.45 12.02
CA TRP A 102 -2.31 34.67 12.09
C TRP A 102 -2.04 35.42 13.41
N ASP A 103 -1.69 36.73 13.30
CA ASP A 103 -1.70 37.65 14.45
C ASP A 103 -3.05 38.37 14.53
N PRO A 104 -3.89 38.09 15.54
CA PRO A 104 -5.19 38.75 15.70
C PRO A 104 -5.07 40.26 15.99
N LYS A 105 -3.94 40.72 16.54
CA LYS A 105 -3.72 42.11 16.87
C LYS A 105 -3.29 42.91 15.63
N GLY A 106 -2.35 42.36 14.89
CA GLY A 106 -1.86 42.98 13.66
C GLY A 106 -2.76 42.71 12.43
N GLN A 107 -3.72 41.80 12.54
CA GLN A 107 -4.57 41.35 11.44
C GLN A 107 -3.79 40.94 10.19
N THR A 108 -2.67 40.21 10.38
CA THR A 108 -1.78 39.77 9.33
C THR A 108 -1.21 38.39 9.64
N PHE A 109 -0.78 37.65 8.63
CA PHE A 109 0.02 36.45 8.78
C PHE A 109 1.50 36.83 8.95
N PHE A 110 2.21 36.03 9.75
CA PHE A 110 3.65 36.15 9.97
C PHE A 110 4.32 34.79 9.94
N TRP A 111 5.51 34.72 9.38
CA TRP A 111 6.30 33.51 9.31
C TRP A 111 6.77 33.04 10.69
N ARG A 112 6.75 31.73 10.87
CA ARG A 112 7.26 31.05 12.05
C ARG A 112 8.64 30.48 11.74
N ASP A 113 9.69 31.32 11.85
CA ASP A 113 11.08 30.92 11.60
C ASP A 113 11.53 29.73 12.49
N ASP A 114 10.92 29.56 13.66
CA ASP A 114 11.14 28.45 14.56
C ASP A 114 10.53 27.10 14.06
N ILE A 115 9.71 27.15 13.02
CA ILE A 115 9.08 25.98 12.38
C ILE A 115 9.70 25.68 11.02
N TYR A 116 10.53 26.59 10.47
CA TYR A 116 11.20 26.34 9.20
C TYR A 116 12.16 25.16 9.30
N ASN A 117 11.95 24.14 8.44
CA ASN A 117 12.77 22.94 8.38
C ASN A 117 13.08 22.56 6.93
N THR A 118 14.28 22.02 6.74
CA THR A 118 14.66 21.39 5.48
C THR A 118 14.93 19.92 5.69
N PHE A 119 14.69 19.13 4.66
CA PHE A 119 14.97 17.71 4.67
C PHE A 119 15.59 17.23 3.37
N TYR A 120 16.36 16.17 3.45
CA TYR A 120 16.87 15.39 2.34
C TYR A 120 16.77 13.92 2.68
N PHE A 121 16.13 13.16 1.82
CA PHE A 121 15.98 11.72 1.95
C PHE A 121 16.43 11.02 0.69
N GLN A 122 17.25 10.00 0.84
CA GLN A 122 17.65 9.12 -0.25
C GLN A 122 17.55 7.66 0.21
N GLU A 123 16.88 6.83 -0.58
CA GLU A 123 16.88 5.38 -0.42
C GLU A 123 17.37 4.73 -1.72
N GLY A 124 18.43 3.94 -1.62
CA GLY A 124 18.95 3.12 -2.71
C GLY A 124 18.83 1.63 -2.34
N VAL A 125 18.21 0.83 -3.21
CA VAL A 125 18.03 -0.60 -3.00
C VAL A 125 18.63 -1.38 -4.17
N ASN A 126 19.67 -2.15 -3.88
CA ASN A 126 20.25 -3.11 -4.80
C ASN A 126 19.69 -4.50 -4.48
N SER A 127 19.19 -5.20 -5.46
CA SER A 127 18.55 -6.49 -5.27
C SER A 127 19.01 -7.49 -6.30
N ILE A 128 19.29 -8.71 -5.84
CA ILE A 128 19.58 -9.87 -6.68
C ILE A 128 18.59 -10.95 -6.31
N TYR A 129 18.00 -11.62 -7.30
CA TYR A 129 17.10 -12.73 -7.04
C TYR A 129 17.38 -13.92 -7.95
N THR A 130 16.97 -15.10 -7.49
CA THR A 130 16.87 -16.31 -8.29
C THR A 130 15.62 -17.09 -7.93
N ILE A 131 14.99 -17.68 -8.94
CA ILE A 131 13.79 -18.51 -8.81
C ILE A 131 14.02 -19.76 -9.64
N LEU A 132 13.83 -20.91 -9.01
CA LEU A 132 13.80 -22.20 -9.67
C LEU A 132 12.38 -22.75 -9.64
N SER A 133 11.85 -23.11 -10.78
CA SER A 133 10.53 -23.72 -10.91
C SER A 133 10.58 -24.99 -11.75
N HIS A 134 9.73 -25.95 -11.42
CA HIS A 134 9.55 -27.16 -12.19
C HIS A 134 8.12 -27.70 -12.10
N THR A 135 7.65 -28.20 -13.23
CA THR A 135 6.32 -28.85 -13.33
C THR A 135 6.49 -30.32 -13.69
N TRP A 136 6.00 -31.21 -12.80
CA TRP A 136 5.97 -32.66 -12.99
C TRP A 136 4.52 -33.09 -13.15
N LYS A 137 4.03 -33.26 -14.35
CA LYS A 137 2.61 -33.57 -14.62
C LYS A 137 1.67 -32.58 -13.90
N ASN A 138 1.11 -32.98 -12.79
CA ASN A 138 0.13 -32.22 -12.02
C ASN A 138 0.74 -31.48 -10.81
N LEU A 139 2.02 -31.73 -10.52
CA LEU A 139 2.74 -31.08 -9.41
C LEU A 139 3.59 -29.92 -9.96
N GLU A 140 3.41 -28.76 -9.40
CA GLU A 140 4.21 -27.57 -9.66
C GLU A 140 5.00 -27.21 -8.39
N ALA A 141 6.30 -26.99 -8.49
CA ALA A 141 7.11 -26.49 -7.39
C ALA A 141 7.92 -25.30 -7.84
N GLN A 142 7.98 -24.28 -6.99
CA GLN A 142 8.80 -23.10 -7.18
C GLN A 142 9.46 -22.72 -5.87
N ALA A 143 10.75 -22.43 -5.91
CA ALA A 143 11.49 -21.87 -4.79
C ALA A 143 12.32 -20.68 -5.28
N GLY A 144 12.34 -19.62 -4.51
CA GLY A 144 13.08 -18.41 -4.84
C GLY A 144 13.70 -17.76 -3.60
N VAL A 145 14.73 -16.98 -3.85
CA VAL A 145 15.31 -16.10 -2.85
C VAL A 145 15.70 -14.77 -3.50
N ARG A 146 15.40 -13.69 -2.82
CA ARG A 146 15.83 -12.33 -3.16
C ARG A 146 16.68 -11.79 -2.01
N GLY A 147 17.88 -11.31 -2.32
CA GLY A 147 18.76 -10.58 -1.42
C GLY A 147 18.70 -9.10 -1.75
N GLU A 148 18.56 -8.26 -0.74
CA GLU A 148 18.54 -6.80 -0.89
C GLU A 148 19.58 -6.13 -0.01
N HIS A 149 20.29 -5.17 -0.57
CA HIS A 149 21.09 -4.19 0.15
C HIS A 149 20.40 -2.84 0.04
N THR A 150 19.92 -2.33 1.16
CA THR A 150 19.28 -1.01 1.26
C THR A 150 20.23 -0.03 1.93
N HIS A 151 20.48 1.10 1.27
CA HIS A 151 21.21 2.26 1.81
C HIS A 151 20.22 3.42 1.90
N THR A 152 20.06 3.97 3.12
CA THR A 152 19.13 5.09 3.39
C THR A 152 19.92 6.23 4.04
N VAL A 153 19.73 7.43 3.53
CA VAL A 153 20.26 8.68 4.10
C VAL A 153 19.09 9.60 4.38
N LEU A 154 18.98 10.07 5.60
CA LEU A 154 18.10 11.16 6.02
C LEU A 154 18.96 12.29 6.57
N ARG A 155 18.78 13.51 6.10
CA ARG A 155 19.35 14.72 6.65
C ARG A 155 18.23 15.71 6.92
N SER A 156 18.38 16.50 7.97
CA SER A 156 17.39 17.50 8.37
C SER A 156 18.08 18.70 9.01
N SER A 157 17.44 19.85 8.96
CA SER A 157 17.86 21.04 9.73
C SER A 157 17.71 20.83 11.25
N VAL A 158 16.94 19.81 11.69
CA VAL A 158 16.82 19.45 13.11
C VAL A 158 18.11 18.82 13.63
N GLU A 159 18.72 19.44 14.64
CA GLU A 159 19.98 18.97 15.22
C GLU A 159 19.87 17.52 15.73
N GLY A 160 20.85 16.69 15.38
CA GLY A 160 20.92 15.28 15.78
C GLY A 160 19.93 14.35 15.08
N ALA A 161 19.20 14.82 14.07
CA ALA A 161 18.22 14.01 13.35
C ALA A 161 18.79 13.22 12.17
N ASP A 162 20.01 13.56 11.72
CA ASP A 162 20.66 12.88 10.60
C ASP A 162 20.82 11.38 10.84
N ARG A 163 20.43 10.59 9.84
CA ARG A 163 20.55 9.12 9.90
C ARG A 163 21.11 8.59 8.59
N THR A 164 22.05 7.66 8.72
CA THR A 164 22.50 6.83 7.61
C THR A 164 22.40 5.36 8.03
N LYS A 165 21.67 4.58 7.26
CA LYS A 165 21.40 3.16 7.58
C LYS A 165 21.75 2.28 6.39
N ASN A 166 22.40 1.15 6.69
CA ASN A 166 22.66 0.07 5.73
C ASN A 166 22.03 -1.22 6.24
N ARG A 167 21.29 -1.93 5.38
CA ARG A 167 20.65 -3.19 5.73
C ARG A 167 20.87 -4.22 4.64
N PHE A 168 21.14 -5.45 5.05
CA PHE A 168 21.11 -6.63 4.20
C PHE A 168 19.96 -7.53 4.61
N GLU A 169 19.12 -7.89 3.67
CA GLU A 169 17.86 -8.57 3.92
C GLU A 169 17.65 -9.69 2.91
N PHE A 170 17.01 -10.80 3.36
CA PHE A 170 16.71 -11.94 2.49
C PHE A 170 15.21 -12.23 2.54
N PHE A 171 14.65 -12.48 1.35
CA PHE A 171 13.23 -12.72 1.10
C PHE A 171 13.04 -14.05 0.39
N PRO A 172 13.02 -15.17 1.12
CA PRO A 172 12.71 -16.48 0.56
C PRO A 172 11.23 -16.61 0.21
N SER A 173 10.94 -17.42 -0.81
CA SER A 173 9.59 -17.81 -1.20
C SER A 173 9.57 -19.27 -1.68
N VAL A 174 8.49 -19.99 -1.35
CA VAL A 174 8.24 -21.35 -1.81
C VAL A 174 6.77 -21.49 -2.19
N HIS A 175 6.49 -22.11 -3.33
CA HIS A 175 5.15 -22.40 -3.80
C HIS A 175 5.07 -23.87 -4.25
N LEU A 176 4.06 -24.61 -3.79
CA LEU A 176 3.79 -25.99 -4.16
C LEU A 176 2.33 -26.09 -4.61
N GLY A 177 2.13 -26.36 -5.88
CA GLY A 177 0.81 -26.49 -6.50
C GLY A 177 0.53 -27.91 -6.94
N TYR A 178 -0.66 -28.41 -6.71
CA TYR A 178 -1.13 -29.69 -7.25
C TYR A 178 -2.49 -29.51 -7.93
N THR A 179 -2.57 -29.93 -9.18
CA THR A 179 -3.80 -29.90 -9.97
C THR A 179 -4.40 -31.30 -10.01
N PHE A 180 -5.54 -31.47 -9.35
CA PHE A 180 -6.31 -32.71 -9.35
C PHE A 180 -7.19 -32.83 -10.63
N PRO A 181 -7.76 -33.99 -10.92
CA PRO A 181 -8.79 -34.13 -11.93
C PRO A 181 -9.98 -33.19 -11.69
N ASN A 182 -10.75 -32.87 -12.74
CA ASN A 182 -11.95 -32.03 -12.69
C ASN A 182 -11.68 -30.58 -12.19
N GLU A 183 -10.52 -30.00 -12.57
CA GLU A 183 -10.17 -28.61 -12.34
C GLU A 183 -10.11 -28.18 -10.86
N HIS A 184 -9.76 -29.11 -9.96
CA HIS A 184 -9.41 -28.79 -8.60
C HIS A 184 -7.92 -28.47 -8.50
N ARG A 185 -7.56 -27.39 -7.81
CA ARG A 185 -6.16 -27.02 -7.55
C ARG A 185 -5.95 -26.70 -6.08
N LEU A 186 -4.89 -27.22 -5.51
CA LEU A 186 -4.40 -26.88 -4.19
C LEU A 186 -3.03 -26.21 -4.35
N LEU A 187 -2.82 -25.08 -3.68
CA LEU A 187 -1.57 -24.33 -3.69
C LEU A 187 -1.18 -23.99 -2.25
N ALA A 188 -0.03 -24.50 -1.81
CA ALA A 188 0.59 -24.08 -0.56
C ALA A 188 1.71 -23.09 -0.87
N SER A 189 1.81 -22.02 -0.11
CA SER A 189 2.85 -21.02 -0.28
C SER A 189 3.40 -20.47 1.04
N TYR A 190 4.67 -20.11 1.00
CA TYR A 190 5.35 -19.32 2.01
C TYR A 190 6.08 -18.17 1.32
N SER A 191 6.01 -16.98 1.90
CA SER A 191 6.82 -15.84 1.48
C SER A 191 7.16 -14.94 2.65
N ARG A 192 8.37 -14.37 2.59
CA ARG A 192 8.78 -13.25 3.45
C ARG A 192 8.85 -11.97 2.62
N ARG A 193 8.32 -10.87 3.19
CA ARG A 193 8.29 -9.54 2.55
C ARG A 193 8.67 -8.47 3.56
N THR A 194 9.01 -7.28 3.07
CA THR A 194 9.22 -6.08 3.90
C THR A 194 8.29 -4.96 3.45
N THR A 195 7.89 -4.12 4.41
CA THR A 195 7.27 -2.81 4.16
C THR A 195 8.19 -1.76 4.75
N ARG A 196 8.76 -0.92 3.88
CA ARG A 196 9.62 0.19 4.30
C ARG A 196 8.78 1.37 4.75
N PRO A 197 9.20 2.11 5.80
CA PRO A 197 8.53 3.34 6.19
C PRO A 197 8.64 4.37 5.06
N GLN A 198 7.58 5.13 4.89
CA GLN A 198 7.55 6.28 3.99
C GLN A 198 8.31 7.46 4.64
N LEU A 199 8.78 8.42 3.84
CA LEU A 199 9.56 9.54 4.34
C LEU A 199 8.83 10.31 5.44
N PHE A 200 7.58 10.68 5.26
CA PHE A 200 6.81 11.44 6.24
C PHE A 200 6.67 10.74 7.62
N TYR A 201 6.89 9.39 7.70
CA TYR A 201 7.00 8.69 8.98
C TYR A 201 8.34 8.93 9.68
N MET A 202 9.32 9.48 8.99
CA MET A 202 10.68 9.68 9.47
C MET A 202 11.07 11.15 9.66
N GLU A 203 10.27 12.09 9.17
CA GLU A 203 10.54 13.54 9.28
C GLU A 203 10.61 13.99 10.73
N PRO A 204 11.76 14.49 11.20
CA PRO A 204 11.99 14.72 12.63
C PRO A 204 11.51 16.08 13.12
N TYR A 205 10.65 16.75 12.40
CA TYR A 205 10.10 18.06 12.75
C TYR A 205 8.59 18.02 12.90
N ILE A 206 8.04 18.98 13.64
CA ILE A 206 6.60 19.09 13.90
C ILE A 206 5.93 19.79 12.72
N THR A 207 4.90 19.14 12.18
CA THR A 207 3.95 19.71 11.26
C THR A 207 2.56 19.80 11.92
N TYR A 208 1.72 20.75 11.50
CA TYR A 208 0.38 20.90 12.04
C TYR A 208 -0.64 20.57 10.96
N ARG A 209 -1.47 19.57 11.22
CA ARG A 209 -2.59 19.22 10.35
C ARG A 209 -3.78 20.17 10.55
N ASP A 210 -3.99 20.57 11.78
CA ASP A 210 -5.02 21.52 12.21
C ASP A 210 -4.62 22.16 13.56
N PHE A 211 -5.51 22.98 14.14
CA PHE A 211 -5.24 23.65 15.43
C PHE A 211 -5.09 22.70 16.63
N TYR A 212 -5.52 21.43 16.49
CA TYR A 212 -5.62 20.46 17.59
C TYR A 212 -4.74 19.23 17.33
N THR A 213 -4.16 19.10 16.13
CA THR A 213 -3.39 17.93 15.73
C THR A 213 -2.04 18.34 15.14
N ALA A 214 -0.98 17.99 15.86
CA ALA A 214 0.40 18.07 15.38
C ALA A 214 0.90 16.66 15.00
N GLU A 215 1.83 16.59 14.08
CA GLU A 215 2.48 15.35 13.63
C GLU A 215 3.99 15.49 13.73
N ILE A 216 4.68 14.39 14.06
CA ILE A 216 6.14 14.27 14.02
C ILE A 216 6.52 12.86 13.59
N GLY A 217 7.42 12.74 12.65
CA GLY A 217 7.99 11.45 12.26
C GLY A 217 9.03 10.95 13.26
N ASN A 218 9.50 9.74 13.01
CA ASN A 218 10.52 9.07 13.81
C ASN A 218 11.66 8.62 12.90
N PRO A 219 12.83 9.30 12.91
CA PRO A 219 13.95 8.95 12.04
C PRO A 219 14.54 7.56 12.33
N ASP A 220 14.23 6.97 13.48
CA ASP A 220 14.72 5.66 13.90
C ASP A 220 13.75 4.50 13.58
N ILE A 221 12.63 4.79 12.93
CA ILE A 221 11.66 3.77 12.54
C ILE A 221 12.30 2.70 11.64
N ARG A 222 11.93 1.44 11.89
CA ARG A 222 12.44 0.27 11.17
C ARG A 222 11.39 -0.27 10.19
N PRO A 223 11.80 -0.95 9.11
CA PRO A 223 10.87 -1.66 8.25
C PRO A 223 10.11 -2.76 8.98
N GLU A 224 8.90 -3.02 8.53
CA GLU A 224 8.13 -4.19 8.93
C GLU A 224 8.55 -5.42 8.13
N TYR A 225 8.56 -6.61 8.75
CA TYR A 225 8.83 -7.88 8.10
C TYR A 225 7.62 -8.80 8.24
N ILE A 226 7.10 -9.27 7.12
CA ILE A 226 5.89 -10.08 7.05
C ILE A 226 6.24 -11.46 6.54
N ASN A 227 5.98 -12.50 7.35
CA ASN A 227 5.99 -13.89 6.92
C ASN A 227 4.56 -14.35 6.68
N SER A 228 4.25 -14.84 5.49
CA SER A 228 2.93 -15.31 5.08
C SER A 228 2.98 -16.79 4.73
N PHE A 229 2.07 -17.56 5.33
CA PHE A 229 1.81 -18.96 5.03
C PHE A 229 0.38 -19.04 4.50
N GLU A 230 0.19 -19.64 3.33
CA GLU A 230 -1.11 -19.69 2.69
C GLU A 230 -1.36 -21.09 2.10
N LEU A 231 -2.60 -21.56 2.25
CA LEU A 231 -3.10 -22.78 1.60
C LEU A 231 -4.37 -22.40 0.83
N ASN A 232 -4.26 -22.34 -0.48
CA ASN A 232 -5.35 -21.99 -1.38
C ASN A 232 -5.91 -23.25 -2.04
N TYR A 233 -7.21 -23.42 -1.95
CA TYR A 233 -7.97 -24.38 -2.75
C TYR A 233 -8.82 -23.63 -3.75
N ARG A 234 -8.77 -24.05 -5.02
CA ARG A 234 -9.55 -23.48 -6.11
C ARG A 234 -10.24 -24.58 -6.91
N LYS A 235 -11.50 -24.35 -7.27
CA LYS A 235 -12.25 -25.17 -8.22
C LYS A 235 -12.87 -24.26 -9.27
N SER A 236 -12.66 -24.62 -10.54
CA SER A 236 -13.37 -24.03 -11.68
C SER A 236 -14.38 -25.06 -12.22
N PHE A 237 -15.52 -24.57 -12.70
CA PHE A 237 -16.56 -25.42 -13.33
C PHE A 237 -17.35 -24.55 -14.32
N GLY A 238 -17.15 -24.79 -15.61
CA GLY A 238 -17.61 -23.92 -16.68
C GLY A 238 -17.04 -22.52 -16.52
N GLU A 239 -17.90 -21.50 -16.49
CA GLU A 239 -17.51 -20.11 -16.28
C GLU A 239 -17.42 -19.72 -14.79
N ASN A 240 -17.64 -20.65 -13.88
CA ASN A 240 -17.70 -20.40 -12.45
C ASN A 240 -16.37 -20.76 -11.76
N THR A 241 -16.03 -20.04 -10.70
CA THR A 241 -14.86 -20.31 -9.87
C THR A 241 -15.18 -20.11 -8.40
N VAL A 242 -14.74 -21.05 -7.57
CA VAL A 242 -14.75 -20.95 -6.11
C VAL A 242 -13.34 -21.14 -5.61
N SER A 243 -12.89 -20.26 -4.72
CA SER A 243 -11.56 -20.32 -4.11
C SER A 243 -11.66 -20.04 -2.63
N ALA A 244 -10.93 -20.80 -1.82
CA ALA A 244 -10.79 -20.59 -0.39
C ALA A 244 -9.31 -20.62 -0.03
N THR A 245 -8.86 -19.64 0.74
CA THR A 245 -7.48 -19.52 1.20
C THR A 245 -7.45 -19.48 2.72
N ALA A 246 -6.86 -20.48 3.35
CA ALA A 246 -6.47 -20.39 4.74
C ALA A 246 -5.10 -19.72 4.84
N PHE A 247 -4.94 -18.76 5.74
CA PHE A 247 -3.70 -18.01 5.88
C PHE A 247 -3.30 -17.80 7.32
N HIS A 248 -1.98 -17.68 7.52
CA HIS A 248 -1.36 -17.22 8.74
C HIS A 248 -0.27 -16.22 8.39
N ARG A 249 -0.38 -14.97 8.89
CA ARG A 249 0.59 -13.89 8.67
C ARG A 249 1.16 -13.45 10.02
N TYR A 250 2.47 -13.39 10.09
CA TYR A 250 3.22 -12.84 11.22
C TYR A 250 3.99 -11.62 10.75
N ARG A 251 3.75 -10.46 11.39
CA ARG A 251 4.45 -9.21 11.12
C ARG A 251 5.28 -8.82 12.33
N LYS A 252 6.56 -8.62 12.09
CA LYS A 252 7.53 -8.11 13.06
C LYS A 252 7.79 -6.63 12.81
N ASP A 253 8.15 -5.90 13.86
CA ASP A 253 8.44 -4.45 13.86
C ASP A 253 7.27 -3.63 13.28
N LYS A 254 6.02 -4.00 13.64
CA LYS A 254 4.81 -3.35 13.17
C LYS A 254 4.86 -1.85 13.41
N ILE A 255 4.60 -1.06 12.36
CA ILE A 255 4.51 0.39 12.41
C ILE A 255 3.07 0.79 12.72
N GLU A 256 2.87 1.61 13.75
CA GLU A 256 1.59 2.24 14.06
C GLU A 256 1.76 3.71 14.40
N ARG A 257 0.70 4.47 14.14
CA ARG A 257 0.55 5.83 14.62
C ARG A 257 0.19 5.80 16.08
N LEU A 258 0.96 6.50 16.88
CA LEU A 258 0.71 6.71 18.31
C LEU A 258 0.28 8.15 18.52
N ARG A 259 -0.83 8.34 19.22
CA ARG A 259 -1.37 9.64 19.58
C ARG A 259 -1.16 9.90 21.05
N VAL A 260 -0.54 11.03 21.38
CA VAL A 260 -0.27 11.44 22.76
C VAL A 260 -0.66 12.90 22.97
N PRO A 261 -1.02 13.33 24.21
CA PRO A 261 -1.17 14.75 24.53
C PRO A 261 0.18 15.48 24.32
N TYR A 262 0.15 16.64 23.65
CA TYR A 262 1.34 17.45 23.36
C TYR A 262 1.34 18.78 24.12
N SER A 263 0.27 19.55 23.96
CA SER A 263 0.07 20.81 24.68
C SER A 263 -1.41 21.02 24.98
N ALA A 264 -1.78 22.13 25.61
CA ALA A 264 -3.18 22.39 25.96
C ALA A 264 -4.08 22.37 24.70
N GLY A 265 -4.93 21.36 24.61
CA GLY A 265 -5.86 21.16 23.50
C GLY A 265 -5.23 20.58 22.21
N VAL A 266 -3.93 20.27 22.18
CA VAL A 266 -3.24 19.72 21.00
C VAL A 266 -2.76 18.30 21.26
N THR A 267 -3.04 17.38 20.34
CA THR A 267 -2.50 16.03 20.31
C THR A 267 -1.33 15.94 19.32
N LEU A 268 -0.33 15.11 19.64
CA LEU A 268 0.79 14.79 18.76
C LEU A 268 0.63 13.37 18.24
N ASP A 269 0.58 13.24 16.93
CA ASP A 269 0.65 11.98 16.23
C ASP A 269 2.10 11.68 15.84
N SER A 270 2.60 10.51 16.19
CA SER A 270 3.94 10.04 15.80
C SER A 270 3.89 8.60 15.35
N MET A 271 4.92 8.15 14.61
CA MET A 271 5.05 6.78 14.15
C MET A 271 6.06 6.00 14.98
N ALA A 272 5.69 4.77 15.34
CA ALA A 272 6.57 3.89 16.11
C ALA A 272 6.45 2.44 15.68
N ASN A 273 7.54 1.67 15.85
CA ASN A 273 7.48 0.21 15.78
C ASN A 273 6.94 -0.31 17.10
N VAL A 274 5.66 -0.64 17.15
CA VAL A 274 4.97 -1.01 18.38
C VAL A 274 5.21 -2.45 18.85
N GLY A 275 5.74 -3.33 17.97
CA GLY A 275 6.01 -4.72 18.32
C GLY A 275 5.67 -5.66 17.17
N HIS A 276 4.76 -6.60 17.38
CA HIS A 276 4.40 -7.58 16.35
C HIS A 276 2.91 -7.89 16.33
N ASP A 277 2.43 -8.35 15.19
CA ASP A 277 1.05 -8.82 15.05
C ASP A 277 0.96 -10.18 14.34
N TYR A 278 -0.21 -10.79 14.52
CA TYR A 278 -0.61 -12.04 13.87
C TYR A 278 -2.00 -11.88 13.27
N SER A 279 -2.17 -12.41 12.06
CA SER A 279 -3.47 -12.55 11.41
C SER A 279 -3.63 -13.98 10.95
N THR A 280 -4.66 -14.68 11.40
CA THR A 280 -4.95 -16.07 11.03
C THR A 280 -6.40 -16.18 10.64
N GLY A 281 -6.68 -16.65 9.43
CA GLY A 281 -8.05 -16.67 8.95
C GLY A 281 -8.25 -17.38 7.62
N ILE A 282 -9.41 -17.10 7.04
CA ILE A 282 -9.87 -17.67 5.77
C ILE A 282 -10.38 -16.54 4.89
N GLU A 283 -9.93 -16.53 3.64
CA GLU A 283 -10.45 -15.71 2.56
C GLU A 283 -11.27 -16.61 1.62
N LEU A 284 -12.47 -16.18 1.25
CA LEU A 284 -13.36 -16.87 0.31
C LEU A 284 -13.61 -15.97 -0.89
N SER A 285 -13.47 -16.51 -2.09
CA SER A 285 -13.79 -15.82 -3.35
C SER A 285 -14.68 -16.73 -4.20
N VAL A 286 -15.84 -16.23 -4.58
CA VAL A 286 -16.84 -16.92 -5.37
C VAL A 286 -17.22 -16.05 -6.56
N SER A 287 -17.00 -16.56 -7.78
CA SER A 287 -17.42 -15.91 -9.02
C SER A 287 -18.35 -16.86 -9.77
N LEU A 288 -19.58 -16.45 -9.95
CA LEU A 288 -20.63 -17.27 -10.55
C LEU A 288 -21.34 -16.55 -11.69
N HIS A 289 -21.77 -17.33 -12.65
CA HIS A 289 -22.68 -16.97 -13.74
C HIS A 289 -23.96 -17.81 -13.62
N PRO A 290 -24.84 -17.50 -12.64
CA PRO A 290 -26.02 -18.32 -12.39
C PRO A 290 -26.94 -18.45 -13.60
N VAL A 291 -27.01 -17.36 -14.39
CA VAL A 291 -27.69 -17.30 -15.68
C VAL A 291 -26.92 -16.38 -16.63
N ARG A 292 -27.15 -16.50 -17.93
CA ARG A 292 -26.40 -15.77 -18.99
C ARG A 292 -26.38 -14.25 -18.85
N TRP A 293 -27.33 -13.70 -18.15
CA TRP A 293 -27.47 -12.25 -17.96
C TRP A 293 -27.02 -11.76 -16.58
N TRP A 294 -26.65 -12.65 -15.66
CA TRP A 294 -26.24 -12.31 -14.30
C TRP A 294 -24.88 -12.89 -13.95
N ASN A 295 -23.93 -11.98 -13.65
CA ASN A 295 -22.62 -12.32 -13.12
C ASN A 295 -22.56 -11.80 -11.68
N THR A 296 -22.12 -12.64 -10.76
CA THR A 296 -21.93 -12.24 -9.36
C THR A 296 -20.56 -12.66 -8.86
N THR A 297 -19.94 -11.76 -8.11
CA THR A 297 -18.68 -12.04 -7.40
C THR A 297 -18.86 -11.66 -5.94
N VAL A 298 -18.54 -12.59 -5.05
CA VAL A 298 -18.53 -12.37 -3.61
C VAL A 298 -17.14 -12.69 -3.09
N ASN A 299 -16.53 -11.76 -2.38
CA ASN A 299 -15.30 -11.96 -1.64
C ASN A 299 -15.60 -11.74 -0.16
N GLY A 300 -15.18 -12.66 0.66
CA GLY A 300 -15.34 -12.58 2.11
C GLY A 300 -14.05 -12.95 2.81
N ASN A 301 -13.78 -12.31 3.91
CA ASN A 301 -12.61 -12.52 4.73
C ASN A 301 -13.02 -12.57 6.19
N VAL A 302 -12.52 -13.55 6.91
CA VAL A 302 -12.68 -13.65 8.37
C VAL A 302 -11.37 -14.09 8.98
N TYR A 303 -10.86 -13.34 9.96
CA TYR A 303 -9.60 -13.65 10.61
C TYR A 303 -9.55 -13.16 12.05
N HIS A 304 -8.84 -13.93 12.85
CA HIS A 304 -8.43 -13.51 14.18
C HIS A 304 -7.16 -12.67 14.06
N TYR A 305 -7.24 -11.43 14.57
CA TYR A 305 -6.14 -10.47 14.63
C TYR A 305 -5.66 -10.32 16.07
N LYS A 306 -4.36 -10.29 16.28
CA LYS A 306 -3.74 -10.08 17.59
C LYS A 306 -2.51 -9.20 17.41
N VAL A 307 -2.46 -8.08 18.11
CA VAL A 307 -1.31 -7.17 18.15
C VAL A 307 -0.75 -7.07 19.55
N LYS A 308 0.58 -7.14 19.67
CA LYS A 308 1.30 -6.93 20.91
C LYS A 308 2.08 -5.62 20.82
N ASN A 309 1.71 -4.68 21.69
CA ASN A 309 2.43 -3.42 21.87
C ASN A 309 3.51 -3.61 22.94
N GLU A 310 4.77 -3.64 22.50
CA GLU A 310 5.95 -3.81 23.38
C GLU A 310 6.45 -2.49 23.95
N GLN A 311 5.95 -1.35 23.44
CA GLN A 311 6.29 -0.01 23.92
C GLN A 311 5.41 0.44 25.08
N ALA A 312 4.23 -0.15 25.24
CA ALA A 312 3.37 0.14 26.39
C ALA A 312 3.99 -0.40 27.70
N ALA A 313 3.83 0.33 28.78
CA ALA A 313 4.31 -0.09 30.10
C ALA A 313 3.71 -1.47 30.46
N GLY A 314 4.59 -2.47 30.65
CA GLY A 314 4.18 -3.86 30.93
C GLY A 314 3.79 -4.67 29.68
N GLY A 315 3.83 -4.10 28.50
CA GLY A 315 3.37 -4.73 27.27
C GLY A 315 1.85 -4.88 27.22
N ASN A 316 1.20 -4.46 26.17
CA ASN A 316 -0.24 -4.65 25.99
C ASN A 316 -0.52 -5.54 24.78
N THR A 317 -1.51 -6.42 24.91
CA THR A 317 -1.97 -7.29 23.83
C THR A 317 -3.45 -7.06 23.58
N THR A 318 -3.76 -6.68 22.35
CA THR A 318 -5.14 -6.47 21.91
C THR A 318 -5.47 -7.47 20.80
N SER A 319 -6.70 -7.97 20.78
CA SER A 319 -7.15 -8.90 19.74
C SER A 319 -8.59 -8.64 19.32
N SER A 320 -8.90 -9.01 18.09
CA SER A 320 -10.26 -8.95 17.54
C SER A 320 -10.45 -10.05 16.50
N THR A 321 -11.72 -10.37 16.24
CA THR A 321 -12.10 -11.12 15.06
C THR A 321 -12.61 -10.11 14.04
N ASN A 322 -11.86 -9.99 12.94
CA ASN A 322 -12.17 -9.08 11.86
C ASN A 322 -12.83 -9.85 10.72
N TYR A 323 -13.77 -9.22 10.04
CA TYR A 323 -14.44 -9.81 8.90
C TYR A 323 -14.91 -8.71 7.95
N ASP A 324 -14.89 -9.02 6.68
CA ASP A 324 -15.39 -8.15 5.63
C ASP A 324 -16.02 -8.98 4.50
N ILE A 325 -16.97 -8.37 3.82
CA ILE A 325 -17.63 -8.94 2.65
C ILE A 325 -17.74 -7.84 1.58
N LEU A 326 -17.27 -8.17 0.40
CA LEU A 326 -17.44 -7.38 -0.81
C LEU A 326 -18.26 -8.19 -1.81
N TRP A 327 -19.34 -7.61 -2.32
CA TRP A 327 -20.12 -8.25 -3.38
C TRP A 327 -20.27 -7.32 -4.58
N ASN A 328 -20.24 -7.92 -5.76
CA ASN A 328 -20.45 -7.24 -7.02
C ASN A 328 -21.42 -8.06 -7.86
N ASN A 329 -22.47 -7.42 -8.38
CA ASN A 329 -23.44 -8.03 -9.28
C ASN A 329 -23.53 -7.22 -10.57
N LEU A 330 -23.48 -7.91 -11.68
CA LEU A 330 -23.61 -7.34 -13.00
C LEU A 330 -24.76 -8.02 -13.73
N PHE A 331 -25.80 -7.24 -14.06
CA PHE A 331 -26.97 -7.69 -14.80
C PHE A 331 -26.94 -7.13 -16.23
N ASN A 332 -26.81 -8.00 -17.23
CA ASN A 332 -26.86 -7.64 -18.64
C ASN A 332 -28.29 -7.88 -19.17
N LEU A 333 -29.13 -6.87 -19.10
CA LEU A 333 -30.52 -6.95 -19.48
C LEU A 333 -30.70 -6.67 -20.99
N GLY A 334 -30.74 -7.75 -21.75
CA GLY A 334 -30.76 -7.67 -23.20
C GLY A 334 -29.45 -7.15 -23.82
N LYS A 335 -29.56 -6.44 -24.96
CA LYS A 335 -28.38 -6.00 -25.72
C LYS A 335 -27.82 -4.65 -25.34
N TYR A 336 -28.59 -3.85 -24.59
CA TYR A 336 -28.34 -2.41 -24.44
C TYR A 336 -28.32 -1.90 -23.01
N THR A 337 -28.85 -2.69 -22.06
CA THR A 337 -28.95 -2.28 -20.65
C THR A 337 -28.04 -3.11 -19.79
N ARG A 338 -27.26 -2.44 -18.95
CA ARG A 338 -26.40 -3.07 -17.93
C ARG A 338 -26.67 -2.38 -16.59
N ILE A 339 -26.92 -3.19 -15.58
CA ILE A 339 -27.06 -2.72 -14.18
C ILE A 339 -25.92 -3.34 -13.38
N GLN A 340 -25.22 -2.52 -12.64
CA GLN A 340 -24.22 -2.94 -11.67
C GLN A 340 -24.71 -2.57 -10.28
N LEU A 341 -24.64 -3.54 -9.36
CA LEU A 341 -24.89 -3.37 -7.94
C LEU A 341 -23.71 -3.94 -7.18
N ASP A 342 -23.02 -3.11 -6.46
CA ASP A 342 -21.89 -3.49 -5.61
C ASP A 342 -22.07 -2.91 -4.21
N GLY A 343 -21.46 -3.59 -3.25
CA GLY A 343 -21.47 -3.14 -1.88
C GLY A 343 -20.37 -3.80 -1.06
N SER A 344 -20.12 -3.20 0.07
CA SER A 344 -19.11 -3.64 1.03
C SER A 344 -19.66 -3.54 2.44
N PHE A 345 -19.33 -4.52 3.24
CA PHE A 345 -19.51 -4.50 4.69
C PHE A 345 -18.15 -4.80 5.33
N VAL A 346 -17.73 -3.93 6.25
CA VAL A 346 -16.50 -4.09 7.03
C VAL A 346 -16.88 -4.15 8.50
N GLY A 347 -16.52 -5.24 9.16
CA GLY A 347 -16.74 -5.44 10.58
C GLY A 347 -15.81 -4.55 11.44
N PRO A 348 -16.05 -4.54 12.77
CA PRO A 348 -15.21 -3.77 13.68
C PRO A 348 -13.79 -4.34 13.76
N SER A 349 -12.81 -3.45 13.98
CA SER A 349 -11.40 -3.82 14.12
C SER A 349 -10.75 -3.09 15.30
N VAL A 350 -9.60 -3.60 15.75
CA VAL A 350 -8.83 -2.99 16.83
C VAL A 350 -7.43 -2.59 16.38
N THR A 351 -6.92 -1.53 17.00
CA THR A 351 -5.51 -1.09 16.94
C THR A 351 -4.91 -1.19 18.33
N THR A 352 -3.65 -0.79 18.50
CA THR A 352 -3.02 -0.73 19.84
C THR A 352 -3.62 0.33 20.75
N GLN A 353 -4.30 1.35 20.22
CA GLN A 353 -4.85 2.49 20.96
C GLN A 353 -6.36 2.67 20.83
N GLY A 354 -7.05 1.87 20.03
CA GLY A 354 -8.47 2.09 19.79
C GLY A 354 -9.20 0.98 19.05
N ARG A 355 -10.44 1.27 18.70
CA ARG A 355 -11.33 0.42 17.94
C ARG A 355 -11.98 1.22 16.83
N THR A 356 -12.15 0.61 15.67
CA THR A 356 -12.96 1.11 14.56
C THR A 356 -14.27 0.35 14.54
N ASP A 357 -15.39 1.06 14.44
CA ASP A 357 -16.72 0.45 14.33
C ASP A 357 -16.98 -0.09 12.91
N ALA A 358 -17.97 -0.97 12.82
CA ALA A 358 -18.40 -1.51 11.54
C ALA A 358 -19.05 -0.44 10.66
N TYR A 359 -18.84 -0.55 9.36
CA TYR A 359 -19.51 0.29 8.36
C TYR A 359 -19.87 -0.53 7.11
N TRP A 360 -20.79 0.00 6.33
CA TRP A 360 -21.19 -0.58 5.04
C TRP A 360 -21.52 0.53 4.05
N TYR A 361 -21.40 0.24 2.79
CA TYR A 361 -21.87 1.08 1.70
C TYR A 361 -22.31 0.24 0.51
N ALA A 362 -23.15 0.82 -0.33
CA ALA A 362 -23.58 0.22 -1.58
C ALA A 362 -23.54 1.24 -2.72
N ASN A 363 -23.36 0.74 -3.94
CA ASN A 363 -23.37 1.55 -5.16
C ASN A 363 -24.26 0.90 -6.20
N VAL A 364 -24.97 1.72 -6.98
CA VAL A 364 -25.79 1.27 -8.11
C VAL A 364 -25.40 2.07 -9.34
N ALA A 365 -25.15 1.39 -10.45
CA ALA A 365 -24.98 2.04 -11.73
C ALA A 365 -25.85 1.40 -12.80
N VAL A 366 -26.52 2.25 -13.59
CA VAL A 366 -27.32 1.84 -14.74
C VAL A 366 -26.71 2.44 -15.99
N ARG A 367 -26.30 1.60 -16.90
CA ARG A 367 -25.76 1.96 -18.20
C ARG A 367 -26.72 1.56 -19.29
N GLN A 368 -27.18 2.53 -20.09
CA GLN A 368 -28.10 2.35 -21.21
C GLN A 368 -27.45 2.81 -22.51
N GLN A 369 -27.39 1.91 -23.49
CA GLN A 369 -27.02 2.24 -24.87
C GLN A 369 -28.28 2.62 -25.67
N LEU A 370 -28.22 3.75 -26.37
CA LEU A 370 -29.30 4.34 -27.15
C LEU A 370 -28.84 4.54 -28.59
N CYS A 371 -29.81 4.82 -29.51
CA CYS A 371 -29.55 5.15 -30.91
C CYS A 371 -28.63 4.14 -31.62
N ASN A 372 -28.91 2.83 -31.50
CA ASN A 372 -28.08 1.76 -32.04
C ASN A 372 -26.61 1.84 -31.59
N ARG A 373 -26.38 2.05 -30.30
CA ARG A 373 -25.06 2.18 -29.62
C ARG A 373 -24.29 3.47 -29.95
N LYS A 374 -24.91 4.44 -30.63
CA LYS A 374 -24.27 5.74 -30.89
C LYS A 374 -24.22 6.65 -29.67
N LEU A 375 -25.10 6.43 -28.70
CA LEU A 375 -25.16 7.17 -27.44
C LEU A 375 -25.12 6.18 -26.28
N THR A 376 -24.31 6.46 -25.26
CA THR A 376 -24.30 5.72 -24.00
C THR A 376 -24.58 6.69 -22.87
N ALA A 377 -25.65 6.42 -22.11
CA ALA A 377 -25.95 7.12 -20.87
C ALA A 377 -25.58 6.23 -19.68
N THR A 378 -24.96 6.81 -18.66
CA THR A 378 -24.66 6.12 -17.39
C THR A 378 -25.12 6.98 -16.24
N LEU A 379 -25.97 6.39 -15.38
CA LEU A 379 -26.42 6.98 -14.12
C LEU A 379 -25.82 6.15 -12.99
N ALA A 380 -25.13 6.79 -12.07
CA ALA A 380 -24.50 6.12 -10.94
C ALA A 380 -24.87 6.84 -9.64
N PHE A 381 -25.25 6.04 -8.65
CA PHE A 381 -25.45 6.43 -7.27
C PHE A 381 -24.35 5.73 -6.46
N ARG A 382 -23.67 6.46 -5.63
CA ARG A 382 -22.58 5.96 -4.79
C ARG A 382 -22.89 6.27 -3.34
N ASP A 383 -22.43 5.37 -2.49
CA ASP A 383 -22.43 5.56 -1.04
C ASP A 383 -23.85 5.72 -0.46
N ILE A 384 -24.76 4.83 -0.91
CA ILE A 384 -26.18 4.77 -0.51
C ILE A 384 -26.39 3.72 0.59
#